data_d36df8c73d7aaf8ecdaf27d17a260da1
#
_entry.id   d36df8c73d7aaf8ecdaf27d17a260da1
#
_cell.length_a   1.000
_cell.length_b   1.000
_cell.length_c   1.000
_cell.angle_alpha   90.00
_cell.angle_beta   90.00
_cell.angle_gamma   90.00
#
_symmetry.space_group_name_H-M   'P 1'
#
loop_
_entity.id
_entity.type
_entity.pdbx_description
1 polymer ?
#
loop_
_entity_poly.entity_id
_entity_poly.type
_entity_poly.pdbx_seq_one_letter_code
_entity_poly.pdbx_strand_id
1 'polypeptide(L)'
;GSQVIPGATGVDFSYYGVRIDSSFFGVPVASYLDKLVGISIKGATSGVTATVSKVLDSTESEQGFVTLYVKYLNSNPNSEYQVFQPGESLITNSNIIYGSTLIQAGNTFANTVSTSASFKASAATINDGVYFVRGNFVSVEKQTVILDQYSNSPSVRVGLLVNETIVSSLDDSSLNDNSQGFSNYAAPGADRLKINLILSKKDIDDRNDQNFIELIR
;
A
#
# COMPACT_ATOMS: atom_id res chain seq x y z
N GLY A 1 -10.18 -12.42 16.59
CA GLY A 1 -10.92 -11.17 16.53
C GLY A 1 -12.22 -11.35 15.79
N SER A 2 -13.24 -10.61 16.17
CA SER A 2 -14.53 -10.61 15.48
C SER A 2 -14.67 -9.32 14.70
N GLN A 3 -14.99 -9.44 13.42
CA GLN A 3 -15.36 -8.29 12.60
C GLN A 3 -16.78 -7.88 12.93
N VAL A 4 -17.00 -6.61 13.28
CA VAL A 4 -18.30 -6.10 13.73
C VAL A 4 -19.03 -5.38 12.60
N ILE A 5 -18.31 -4.65 11.77
CA ILE A 5 -18.84 -4.01 10.56
C ILE A 5 -18.19 -4.69 9.36
N PRO A 6 -18.98 -5.12 8.37
CA PRO A 6 -18.45 -5.88 7.26
C PRO A 6 -17.35 -5.11 6.53
N GLY A 7 -16.13 -5.62 6.57
CA GLY A 7 -15.06 -5.35 5.65
C GLY A 7 -14.79 -6.64 4.91
N ALA A 8 -14.62 -6.61 3.60
CA ALA A 8 -14.30 -7.82 2.86
C ALA A 8 -12.79 -8.05 2.92
N THR A 9 -12.39 -9.25 3.33
CA THR A 9 -11.04 -9.78 3.13
C THR A 9 -11.06 -10.69 1.93
N GLY A 10 -10.10 -10.54 1.05
CA GLY A 10 -9.96 -11.41 -0.12
C GLY A 10 -8.51 -11.52 -0.57
N VAL A 11 -8.17 -12.67 -1.14
CA VAL A 11 -6.92 -12.87 -1.87
C VAL A 11 -7.20 -12.64 -3.34
N ASP A 12 -6.39 -11.84 -3.97
CA ASP A 12 -6.54 -11.45 -5.36
C ASP A 12 -5.27 -11.83 -6.13
N PHE A 13 -5.44 -12.72 -7.07
CA PHE A 13 -4.37 -13.22 -7.95
C PHE A 13 -4.25 -12.43 -9.27
N SER A 14 -5.04 -11.38 -9.45
CA SER A 14 -5.04 -10.54 -10.65
C SER A 14 -4.01 -9.39 -10.58
N TYR A 15 -3.16 -9.38 -9.57
CA TYR A 15 -2.10 -8.38 -9.44
C TYR A 15 -0.91 -8.70 -10.33
N TYR A 16 -0.30 -7.64 -10.81
CA TYR A 16 0.98 -7.69 -11.51
C TYR A 16 1.95 -6.72 -10.85
N GLY A 17 3.21 -7.12 -10.75
CA GLY A 17 4.31 -6.23 -10.45
C GLY A 17 4.84 -5.61 -11.74
N VAL A 18 5.11 -4.32 -11.72
CA VAL A 18 5.72 -3.57 -12.82
C VAL A 18 6.97 -2.88 -12.28
N ARG A 19 8.14 -3.30 -12.78
CA ARG A 19 9.42 -2.68 -12.43
C ARG A 19 9.62 -1.45 -13.28
N ILE A 20 10.00 -0.37 -12.63
CA ILE A 20 10.28 0.91 -13.28
C ILE A 20 11.69 1.39 -12.95
N ASP A 21 12.22 2.27 -13.77
CA ASP A 21 13.52 2.90 -13.52
C ASP A 21 13.46 3.71 -12.21
N SER A 22 14.55 3.73 -11.47
CA SER A 22 14.67 4.46 -10.20
C SER A 22 14.67 5.97 -10.35
N SER A 23 14.91 6.48 -11.59
CA SER A 23 14.87 7.89 -11.91
C SER A 23 14.23 8.15 -13.26
N PHE A 24 13.58 9.29 -13.40
CA PHE A 24 12.97 9.75 -14.66
C PHE A 24 13.37 11.19 -14.93
N PHE A 25 13.99 11.48 -16.07
CA PHE A 25 14.59 12.78 -16.41
C PHE A 25 15.46 13.38 -15.30
N GLY A 26 16.25 12.52 -14.62
CA GLY A 26 17.15 12.95 -13.54
C GLY A 26 16.46 13.15 -12.18
N VAL A 27 15.15 12.95 -12.07
CA VAL A 27 14.41 13.03 -10.82
C VAL A 27 14.25 11.62 -10.25
N PRO A 28 14.63 11.35 -8.97
CA PRO A 28 14.36 10.08 -8.33
C PRO A 28 12.86 9.83 -8.25
N VAL A 29 12.40 8.67 -8.73
CA VAL A 29 10.97 8.29 -8.68
C VAL A 29 10.48 8.16 -7.25
N ALA A 30 11.36 7.80 -6.31
CA ALA A 30 11.06 7.73 -4.88
C ALA A 30 10.46 9.03 -4.31
N SER A 31 10.75 10.20 -4.90
CA SER A 31 10.22 11.50 -4.44
C SER A 31 8.71 11.68 -4.63
N TYR A 32 8.08 10.89 -5.50
CA TYR A 32 6.63 10.92 -5.76
C TYR A 32 5.98 9.54 -5.78
N LEU A 33 6.70 8.50 -5.41
CA LEU A 33 6.28 7.10 -5.52
C LEU A 33 4.99 6.83 -4.74
N ASP A 34 4.86 7.37 -3.54
CA ASP A 34 3.69 7.25 -2.67
C ASP A 34 2.42 7.91 -3.27
N LYS A 35 2.60 8.93 -4.11
CA LYS A 35 1.51 9.63 -4.80
C LYS A 35 0.91 8.84 -5.96
N LEU A 36 1.57 7.76 -6.38
CA LEU A 36 1.09 6.90 -7.47
C LEU A 36 -0.02 5.94 -7.02
N VAL A 37 -0.16 5.68 -5.73
CA VAL A 37 -1.18 4.76 -5.21
C VAL A 37 -2.58 5.28 -5.50
N GLY A 38 -3.42 4.42 -6.09
CA GLY A 38 -4.80 4.76 -6.49
C GLY A 38 -4.90 5.43 -7.88
N ILE A 39 -3.78 5.80 -8.51
CA ILE A 39 -3.78 6.44 -9.82
C ILE A 39 -3.90 5.40 -10.94
N SER A 40 -4.66 5.74 -11.97
CA SER A 40 -4.68 5.00 -13.23
C SER A 40 -3.52 5.47 -14.12
N ILE A 41 -2.80 4.50 -14.69
CA ILE A 41 -1.63 4.73 -15.55
C ILE A 41 -1.80 3.98 -16.88
N LYS A 42 -1.15 4.47 -17.93
CA LYS A 42 -1.22 3.90 -19.29
C LYS A 42 0.17 3.73 -19.88
N GLY A 43 0.42 2.61 -20.52
CA GLY A 43 1.62 2.39 -21.33
C GLY A 43 1.57 3.16 -22.64
N ALA A 44 2.64 3.88 -22.96
CA ALA A 44 2.71 4.68 -24.18
C ALA A 44 2.75 3.82 -25.45
N THR A 45 3.41 2.67 -25.38
CA THR A 45 3.57 1.73 -26.51
C THR A 45 2.47 0.68 -26.52
N SER A 46 2.24 0.03 -25.37
CA SER A 46 1.26 -1.04 -25.25
C SER A 46 -0.20 -0.55 -25.31
N GLY A 47 -0.45 0.71 -24.93
CA GLY A 47 -1.78 1.25 -24.77
C GLY A 47 -2.56 0.65 -23.59
N VAL A 48 -1.96 -0.30 -22.86
CA VAL A 48 -2.56 -0.98 -21.71
C VAL A 48 -2.75 0.02 -20.57
N THR A 49 -3.85 -0.12 -19.85
CA THR A 49 -4.17 0.74 -18.68
C THR A 49 -4.22 -0.10 -17.43
N ALA A 50 -3.73 0.43 -16.33
CA ALA A 50 -3.75 -0.24 -15.03
C ALA A 50 -3.96 0.77 -13.89
N THR A 51 -4.49 0.30 -12.76
CA THR A 51 -4.55 1.06 -11.51
C THR A 51 -3.43 0.61 -10.58
N VAL A 52 -2.69 1.55 -10.03
CA VAL A 52 -1.65 1.29 -9.03
C VAL A 52 -2.32 1.07 -7.67
N SER A 53 -2.07 -0.09 -7.07
CA SER A 53 -2.64 -0.45 -5.76
C SER A 53 -1.62 -0.35 -4.62
N LYS A 54 -0.35 -0.60 -4.92
CA LYS A 54 0.75 -0.49 -3.96
C LYS A 54 2.05 -0.19 -4.70
N VAL A 55 2.98 0.43 -4.00
CA VAL A 55 4.32 0.73 -4.50
C VAL A 55 5.36 0.21 -3.51
N LEU A 56 6.50 -0.20 -4.01
CA LEU A 56 7.69 -0.51 -3.21
C LEU A 56 8.88 0.27 -3.77
N ASP A 57 9.62 0.90 -2.89
CA ASP A 57 10.90 1.49 -3.27
C ASP A 57 11.95 0.40 -3.56
N SER A 58 13.04 0.77 -4.19
CA SER A 58 14.15 -0.12 -4.51
C SER A 58 14.79 -0.78 -3.28
N THR A 59 14.74 -0.11 -2.12
CA THR A 59 15.24 -0.63 -0.84
C THR A 59 14.31 -1.65 -0.18
N GLU A 60 13.02 -1.61 -0.52
CA GLU A 60 11.99 -2.52 0.00
C GLU A 60 11.76 -3.72 -0.92
N SER A 61 12.16 -3.60 -2.17
CA SER A 61 12.03 -4.64 -3.20
C SER A 61 13.17 -5.64 -3.10
N GLU A 62 12.86 -6.94 -3.06
CA GLU A 62 13.87 -8.03 -2.99
C GLU A 62 14.89 -7.99 -4.14
N GLN A 63 14.56 -7.38 -5.28
CA GLN A 63 15.45 -7.28 -6.44
C GLN A 63 16.05 -5.88 -6.65
N GLY A 64 15.81 -4.95 -5.74
CA GLY A 64 16.36 -3.59 -5.84
C GLY A 64 15.75 -2.70 -6.92
N PHE A 65 14.58 -3.07 -7.47
CA PHE A 65 13.85 -2.26 -8.43
C PHE A 65 12.68 -1.53 -7.75
N VAL A 66 12.45 -0.29 -8.14
CA VAL A 66 11.18 0.37 -7.82
C VAL A 66 10.05 -0.40 -8.50
N THR A 67 9.06 -0.82 -7.73
CA THR A 67 8.01 -1.73 -8.22
C THR A 67 6.63 -1.16 -7.94
N LEU A 68 5.80 -1.08 -8.98
CA LEU A 68 4.39 -0.76 -8.90
C LEU A 68 3.58 -2.06 -8.92
N TYR A 69 2.74 -2.29 -7.93
CA TYR A 69 1.76 -3.37 -7.96
C TYR A 69 0.46 -2.85 -8.52
N VAL A 70 0.04 -3.40 -9.65
CA VAL A 70 -1.06 -2.89 -10.45
C VAL A 70 -2.12 -3.95 -10.72
N LYS A 71 -3.34 -3.47 -10.96
CA LYS A 71 -4.41 -4.22 -11.61
C LYS A 71 -4.62 -3.66 -13.00
N TYR A 72 -4.50 -4.50 -14.01
CA TYR A 72 -4.81 -4.10 -15.38
C TYR A 72 -6.32 -3.87 -15.56
N LEU A 73 -6.67 -2.74 -16.14
CA LEU A 73 -8.03 -2.34 -16.47
C LEU A 73 -8.27 -2.66 -17.95
N ASN A 74 -9.12 -3.65 -18.23
CA ASN A 74 -9.55 -4.01 -19.58
C ASN A 74 -8.42 -4.04 -20.63
N SER A 75 -7.86 -5.18 -20.80
CA SER A 75 -7.21 -5.48 -22.06
C SER A 75 -8.31 -5.60 -23.13
N ASN A 76 -8.30 -4.72 -24.12
CA ASN A 76 -9.05 -4.95 -25.32
C ASN A 76 -8.67 -6.36 -25.84
N PRO A 77 -9.61 -7.32 -25.99
CA PRO A 77 -9.29 -8.67 -26.43
C PRO A 77 -8.59 -8.71 -27.79
N ASN A 78 -8.68 -7.62 -28.56
CA ASN A 78 -7.95 -7.42 -29.82
C ASN A 78 -6.63 -6.65 -29.64
N SER A 79 -6.22 -6.34 -28.39
CA SER A 79 -4.95 -5.67 -28.13
C SER A 79 -3.79 -6.65 -28.28
N GLU A 80 -2.76 -6.23 -28.98
CA GLU A 80 -1.51 -6.98 -29.11
C GLU A 80 -0.85 -7.25 -27.76
N TYR A 81 -1.03 -6.33 -26.80
CA TYR A 81 -0.41 -6.38 -25.47
C TYR A 81 -1.46 -6.46 -24.36
N GLN A 82 -1.18 -7.30 -23.39
CA GLN A 82 -2.03 -7.48 -22.19
C GLN A 82 -1.38 -6.90 -20.93
N VAL A 83 -0.10 -6.60 -20.99
CA VAL A 83 0.73 -6.06 -19.89
C VAL A 83 1.65 -4.97 -20.43
N PHE A 84 2.15 -4.13 -19.55
CA PHE A 84 3.15 -3.15 -19.91
C PHE A 84 4.40 -3.80 -20.49
N GLN A 85 4.95 -3.17 -21.52
CA GLN A 85 6.10 -3.68 -22.25
C GLN A 85 7.41 -3.19 -21.65
N PRO A 86 8.51 -3.95 -21.78
CA PRO A 86 9.83 -3.50 -21.36
C PRO A 86 10.27 -2.22 -22.08
N GLY A 87 10.82 -1.27 -21.32
CA GLY A 87 11.35 -0.01 -21.83
C GLY A 87 10.30 1.01 -22.29
N GLU A 88 8.99 0.78 -22.04
CA GLU A 88 7.98 1.76 -22.41
C GLU A 88 7.82 2.87 -21.37
N SER A 89 7.43 4.04 -21.83
CA SER A 89 7.06 5.16 -20.95
C SER A 89 5.65 4.96 -20.37
N LEU A 90 5.49 5.28 -19.10
CA LEU A 90 4.20 5.24 -18.40
C LEU A 90 3.63 6.65 -18.29
N ILE A 91 2.37 6.78 -18.66
CA ILE A 91 1.60 8.03 -18.67
C ILE A 91 0.64 7.99 -17.47
N THR A 92 0.58 9.08 -16.73
CA THR A 92 -0.41 9.24 -15.64
C THR A 92 -1.73 9.78 -16.17
N ASN A 93 -2.85 9.23 -15.69
CA ASN A 93 -4.18 9.76 -15.98
C ASN A 93 -4.65 10.83 -14.96
N SER A 94 -3.83 11.10 -13.95
CA SER A 94 -4.13 12.07 -12.89
C SER A 94 -2.92 12.97 -12.62
N ASN A 95 -3.16 14.14 -12.06
CA ASN A 95 -2.07 15.01 -11.60
C ASN A 95 -1.31 14.38 -10.44
N ILE A 96 0.02 14.41 -10.50
CA ILE A 96 0.92 13.98 -9.42
C ILE A 96 1.60 15.24 -8.87
N ILE A 97 1.34 15.54 -7.60
CA ILE A 97 1.91 16.72 -6.92
C ILE A 97 2.89 16.24 -5.86
N TYR A 98 4.13 16.71 -5.92
CA TYR A 98 5.16 16.42 -4.93
C TYR A 98 6.05 17.65 -4.71
N GLY A 99 6.19 18.09 -3.46
CA GLY A 99 6.81 19.37 -3.16
C GLY A 99 6.13 20.53 -3.91
N SER A 100 6.91 21.28 -4.69
CA SER A 100 6.44 22.36 -5.58
C SER A 100 6.26 21.93 -7.04
N THR A 101 6.44 20.64 -7.34
CA THR A 101 6.42 20.09 -8.69
C THR A 101 5.08 19.45 -9.00
N LEU A 102 4.61 19.64 -10.24
CA LEU A 102 3.40 19.04 -10.79
C LEU A 102 3.73 18.24 -12.06
N ILE A 103 3.40 16.96 -12.06
CA ILE A 103 3.30 16.16 -13.29
C ILE A 103 1.82 16.15 -13.67
N GLN A 104 1.47 16.78 -14.78
CA GLN A 104 0.07 16.87 -15.23
C GLN A 104 -0.42 15.54 -15.77
N ALA A 105 -1.72 15.30 -15.66
CA ALA A 105 -2.40 14.20 -16.32
C ALA A 105 -2.11 14.21 -17.83
N GLY A 106 -1.88 13.04 -18.40
CA GLY A 106 -1.47 12.86 -19.80
C GLY A 106 0.04 12.91 -20.05
N ASN A 107 0.85 13.29 -19.05
CA ASN A 107 2.30 13.29 -19.19
C ASN A 107 2.92 11.97 -18.71
N THR A 108 4.10 11.68 -19.22
CA THR A 108 4.94 10.57 -18.77
C THR A 108 5.55 10.89 -17.41
N PHE A 109 5.64 9.87 -16.55
CA PHE A 109 6.21 10.01 -15.21
C PHE A 109 7.30 8.98 -14.87
N ALA A 110 7.40 7.89 -15.62
CA ALA A 110 8.41 6.85 -15.43
C ALA A 110 8.57 6.04 -16.72
N ASN A 111 9.65 5.26 -16.81
CA ASN A 111 9.78 4.18 -17.79
C ASN A 111 9.78 2.84 -17.08
N THR A 112 9.26 1.82 -17.73
CA THR A 112 9.48 0.44 -17.31
C THR A 112 10.94 0.04 -17.59
N VAL A 113 11.48 -0.87 -16.77
CA VAL A 113 12.83 -1.40 -17.05
C VAL A 113 12.90 -2.11 -18.40
N SER A 114 14.09 -2.18 -18.98
CA SER A 114 14.32 -2.70 -20.33
C SER A 114 14.12 -4.22 -20.48
N THR A 115 14.06 -4.97 -19.37
CA THR A 115 13.87 -6.43 -19.37
C THR A 115 12.97 -6.86 -18.23
N SER A 116 12.10 -7.85 -18.48
CA SER A 116 11.22 -8.43 -17.45
C SER A 116 10.47 -7.37 -16.64
N ALA A 117 9.92 -6.38 -17.34
CA ALA A 117 9.25 -5.24 -16.71
C ALA A 117 8.00 -5.63 -15.94
N SER A 118 7.23 -6.60 -16.45
CA SER A 118 5.96 -7.04 -15.85
C SER A 118 6.04 -8.51 -15.44
N PHE A 119 5.50 -8.83 -14.26
CA PHE A 119 5.44 -10.18 -13.72
C PHE A 119 4.15 -10.38 -12.91
N LYS A 120 3.70 -11.64 -12.76
CA LYS A 120 2.53 -11.97 -11.94
C LYS A 120 2.86 -11.84 -10.47
N ALA A 121 1.91 -11.31 -9.70
CA ALA A 121 2.00 -11.19 -8.25
C ALA A 121 0.66 -11.58 -7.61
N SER A 122 0.68 -11.82 -6.30
CA SER A 122 -0.52 -12.05 -5.50
C SER A 122 -0.57 -11.09 -4.33
N ALA A 123 -1.76 -10.64 -3.98
CA ALA A 123 -1.98 -9.72 -2.87
C ALA A 123 -3.20 -10.13 -2.05
N ALA A 124 -3.18 -9.81 -0.77
CA ALA A 124 -4.36 -9.84 0.07
C ALA A 124 -4.80 -8.41 0.37
N THR A 125 -6.09 -8.17 0.32
CA THR A 125 -6.67 -6.87 0.61
C THR A 125 -7.74 -7.01 1.70
N ILE A 126 -7.75 -6.08 2.63
CA ILE A 126 -8.83 -5.85 3.58
C ILE A 126 -9.46 -4.50 3.26
N ASN A 127 -10.79 -4.43 3.21
CA ASN A 127 -11.51 -3.17 3.08
C ASN A 127 -11.71 -2.51 4.44
N ASP A 128 -12.19 -1.27 4.42
CA ASP A 128 -12.54 -0.54 5.64
C ASP A 128 -13.53 -1.35 6.49
N GLY A 129 -13.30 -1.33 7.80
CA GLY A 129 -14.15 -2.06 8.73
C GLY A 129 -13.79 -1.79 10.18
N VAL A 130 -14.55 -2.39 11.09
CA VAL A 130 -14.31 -2.31 12.53
C VAL A 130 -14.13 -3.71 13.11
N TYR A 131 -13.06 -3.91 13.84
CA TYR A 131 -12.71 -5.17 14.48
C TYR A 131 -12.80 -5.04 16.00
N PHE A 132 -13.32 -6.08 16.66
CA PHE A 132 -13.28 -6.17 18.10
C PHE A 132 -12.03 -6.94 18.53
N VAL A 133 -11.08 -6.24 19.15
CA VAL A 133 -9.78 -6.77 19.54
C VAL A 133 -9.46 -6.39 20.98
N ARG A 134 -9.18 -7.38 21.83
CA ARG A 134 -8.79 -7.19 23.23
C ARG A 134 -9.73 -6.26 24.01
N GLY A 135 -11.03 -6.38 23.80
CA GLY A 135 -12.05 -5.57 24.49
C GLY A 135 -12.33 -4.20 23.84
N ASN A 136 -11.68 -3.86 22.73
CA ASN A 136 -11.82 -2.56 22.07
C ASN A 136 -12.34 -2.72 20.63
N PHE A 137 -13.12 -1.75 20.16
CA PHE A 137 -13.50 -1.61 18.76
C PHE A 137 -12.44 -0.77 18.05
N VAL A 138 -11.78 -1.37 17.06
CA VAL A 138 -10.68 -0.74 16.31
C VAL A 138 -11.09 -0.59 14.86
N SER A 139 -11.10 0.65 14.38
CA SER A 139 -11.31 0.96 12.97
C SER A 139 -10.06 0.60 12.17
N VAL A 140 -10.27 -0.07 11.04
CA VAL A 140 -9.21 -0.46 10.10
C VAL A 140 -9.55 0.14 8.74
N GLU A 141 -8.66 0.93 8.20
CA GLU A 141 -8.76 1.42 6.83
C GLU A 141 -8.35 0.34 5.84
N LYS A 142 -8.69 0.55 4.58
CA LYS A 142 -8.31 -0.36 3.49
C LYS A 142 -6.79 -0.54 3.44
N GLN A 143 -6.34 -1.80 3.47
CA GLN A 143 -4.93 -2.16 3.38
C GLN A 143 -4.74 -3.26 2.34
N THR A 144 -3.55 -3.27 1.71
CA THR A 144 -3.13 -4.32 0.78
C THR A 144 -1.74 -4.79 1.15
N VAL A 145 -1.54 -6.09 1.25
CA VAL A 145 -0.24 -6.72 1.45
C VAL A 145 0.09 -7.63 0.27
N ILE A 146 1.31 -7.55 -0.23
CA ILE A 146 1.80 -8.41 -1.29
C ILE A 146 2.20 -9.75 -0.67
N LEU A 147 1.59 -10.82 -1.13
CA LEU A 147 1.81 -12.17 -0.59
C LEU A 147 3.09 -12.76 -1.16
N ASP A 148 3.25 -12.67 -2.47
CA ASP A 148 4.45 -13.11 -3.17
C ASP A 148 4.71 -12.16 -4.34
N GLN A 149 5.98 -11.84 -4.57
CA GLN A 149 6.40 -10.93 -5.62
C GLN A 149 6.46 -11.63 -6.99
N TYR A 150 6.51 -12.97 -7.02
CA TYR A 150 6.78 -13.74 -8.24
C TYR A 150 5.83 -14.92 -8.44
N SER A 151 4.97 -15.23 -7.49
CA SER A 151 4.06 -16.36 -7.53
C SER A 151 2.62 -15.93 -7.35
N ASN A 152 1.72 -16.61 -8.03
CA ASN A 152 0.27 -16.52 -7.82
C ASN A 152 -0.27 -17.62 -6.89
N SER A 153 0.61 -18.43 -6.30
CA SER A 153 0.25 -19.52 -5.39
C SER A 153 1.14 -19.53 -4.14
N PRO A 154 1.13 -18.43 -3.35
CA PRO A 154 1.94 -18.34 -2.15
C PRO A 154 1.39 -19.25 -1.04
N SER A 155 2.29 -19.88 -0.28
CA SER A 155 1.95 -20.64 0.94
C SER A 155 2.19 -19.77 2.16
N VAL A 156 1.23 -18.91 2.49
CA VAL A 156 1.33 -17.93 3.58
C VAL A 156 0.04 -17.85 4.38
N ARG A 157 0.17 -17.38 5.61
CA ARG A 157 -0.95 -16.97 6.47
C ARG A 157 -1.11 -15.46 6.40
N VAL A 158 -2.33 -14.98 6.22
CA VAL A 158 -2.65 -13.56 6.17
C VAL A 158 -3.48 -13.20 7.39
N GLY A 159 -3.14 -12.10 8.04
CA GLY A 159 -3.85 -11.67 9.23
C GLY A 159 -3.53 -10.24 9.63
N LEU A 160 -4.12 -9.81 10.74
CA LEU A 160 -3.89 -8.50 11.32
C LEU A 160 -2.86 -8.62 12.44
N LEU A 161 -1.77 -7.88 12.31
CA LEU A 161 -0.82 -7.67 13.38
C LEU A 161 -1.36 -6.58 14.31
N VAL A 162 -1.50 -6.91 15.60
CA VAL A 162 -1.97 -5.99 16.63
C VAL A 162 -0.76 -5.25 17.20
N ASN A 163 -0.73 -3.95 17.03
CA ASN A 163 0.28 -3.06 17.60
C ASN A 163 -0.36 -2.15 18.64
N GLU A 164 0.06 -2.28 19.91
CA GLU A 164 -0.41 -1.49 21.03
C GLU A 164 0.69 -0.55 21.50
N THR A 165 0.36 0.74 21.60
CA THR A 165 1.28 1.77 22.08
C THR A 165 0.55 2.67 23.09
N ILE A 166 1.29 3.19 24.07
CA ILE A 166 0.81 4.25 24.95
C ILE A 166 1.22 5.58 24.31
N VAL A 167 0.25 6.46 24.15
CA VAL A 167 0.46 7.83 23.67
C VAL A 167 0.30 8.77 24.85
N SER A 168 1.34 9.51 25.16
CA SER A 168 1.39 10.50 26.24
C SER A 168 1.23 11.93 25.69
N SER A 169 1.13 12.91 26.57
CA SER A 169 1.11 14.32 26.20
C SER A 169 2.42 14.81 25.54
N LEU A 170 3.52 14.05 25.67
CA LEU A 170 4.77 14.33 24.96
C LEU A 170 4.69 13.93 23.50
N ASP A 171 3.89 12.91 23.19
CA ASP A 171 3.71 12.40 21.81
C ASP A 171 2.61 13.18 21.09
N ASP A 172 1.58 13.60 21.85
CA ASP A 172 0.42 14.33 21.35
C ASP A 172 0.03 15.45 22.29
N SER A 173 0.38 16.68 21.94
CA SER A 173 0.10 17.87 22.72
C SER A 173 -1.41 18.16 22.91
N SER A 174 -2.30 17.55 22.12
CA SER A 174 -3.76 17.67 22.31
C SER A 174 -4.24 16.98 23.59
N LEU A 175 -3.40 16.15 24.22
CA LEU A 175 -3.66 15.52 25.52
C LEU A 175 -3.34 16.43 26.71
N ASN A 176 -2.77 17.62 26.48
CA ASN A 176 -2.59 18.60 27.55
C ASN A 176 -3.92 19.28 27.92
N ASP A 177 -4.00 19.73 29.16
CA ASP A 177 -5.16 20.50 29.63
C ASP A 177 -5.25 21.83 28.85
N ASN A 178 -6.42 22.11 28.29
CA ASN A 178 -6.70 23.30 27.52
C ASN A 178 -7.38 24.44 28.32
N SER A 179 -7.40 24.33 29.66
CA SER A 179 -8.01 25.28 30.57
C SER A 179 -7.30 26.64 30.61
N GLN A 180 -7.42 27.44 29.54
CA GLN A 180 -6.80 28.75 29.46
C GLN A 180 -7.21 29.65 30.62
N GLY A 181 -6.21 30.30 31.25
CA GLY A 181 -6.43 31.20 32.39
C GLY A 181 -6.44 30.52 33.74
N PHE A 182 -6.26 29.20 33.83
CA PHE A 182 -6.14 28.45 35.07
C PHE A 182 -4.73 27.91 35.28
N SER A 183 -4.37 27.58 36.52
CA SER A 183 -3.02 27.15 36.92
C SER A 183 -2.61 25.80 36.34
N ASN A 184 -3.56 24.99 35.88
CA ASN A 184 -3.35 23.69 35.23
C ASN A 184 -3.28 23.76 33.69
N TYR A 185 -3.33 24.95 33.11
CA TYR A 185 -3.16 25.12 31.65
C TYR A 185 -1.89 24.44 31.15
N ALA A 186 -2.02 23.66 30.08
CA ALA A 186 -0.95 22.88 29.46
C ALA A 186 -0.36 21.78 30.38
N ALA A 187 -0.98 21.46 31.53
CA ALA A 187 -0.57 20.30 32.34
C ALA A 187 -0.77 18.99 31.57
N PRO A 188 0.12 17.99 31.72
CA PRO A 188 -0.02 16.69 31.09
C PRO A 188 -1.36 16.03 31.45
N GLY A 189 -2.13 15.64 30.45
CA GLY A 189 -3.35 14.85 30.63
C GLY A 189 -3.07 13.35 30.75
N ALA A 190 -4.13 12.56 30.80
CA ALA A 190 -4.03 11.11 30.91
C ALA A 190 -3.51 10.49 29.59
N ASP A 191 -2.61 9.53 29.73
CA ASP A 191 -2.13 8.73 28.62
C ASP A 191 -3.26 7.95 27.96
N ARG A 192 -3.11 7.67 26.66
CA ARG A 192 -4.08 6.96 25.83
C ARG A 192 -3.49 5.66 25.30
N LEU A 193 -4.26 4.58 25.38
CA LEU A 193 -3.93 3.36 24.65
C LEU A 193 -4.30 3.54 23.18
N LYS A 194 -3.32 3.39 22.30
CA LYS A 194 -3.50 3.37 20.83
C LYS A 194 -3.32 1.95 20.33
N ILE A 195 -4.34 1.43 19.66
CA ILE A 195 -4.33 0.10 19.04
C ILE A 195 -4.39 0.28 17.53
N ASN A 196 -3.37 -0.22 16.82
CA ASN A 196 -3.33 -0.26 15.36
C ASN A 196 -3.39 -1.71 14.90
N LEU A 197 -4.14 -1.96 13.83
CA LEU A 197 -4.20 -3.25 13.15
C LEU A 197 -3.58 -3.11 11.77
N ILE A 198 -2.53 -3.89 11.52
CA ILE A 198 -1.76 -3.82 10.27
C ILE A 198 -1.93 -5.15 9.55
N LEU A 199 -2.43 -5.10 8.30
CA LEU A 199 -2.52 -6.28 7.45
C LEU A 199 -1.11 -6.79 7.14
N SER A 200 -0.85 -8.03 7.51
CA SER A 200 0.47 -8.66 7.41
C SER A 200 0.37 -10.09 6.93
N LYS A 201 1.45 -10.59 6.37
CA LYS A 201 1.63 -12.01 6.03
C LYS A 201 2.63 -12.66 6.97
N LYS A 202 2.47 -13.96 7.19
CA LYS A 202 3.43 -14.83 7.86
C LYS A 202 3.61 -16.10 7.06
N ASP A 203 4.76 -16.72 7.24
CA ASP A 203 4.98 -18.05 6.66
C ASP A 203 3.97 -19.06 7.21
N ILE A 204 3.62 -20.07 6.40
CA ILE A 204 2.61 -21.06 6.76
C ILE A 204 2.96 -21.80 8.05
N ASP A 205 4.25 -21.95 8.34
CA ASP A 205 4.79 -22.69 9.50
C ASP A 205 5.08 -21.78 10.72
N ASP A 206 5.05 -20.45 10.58
CA ASP A 206 5.21 -19.54 11.72
C ASP A 206 3.98 -19.63 12.63
N ARG A 207 4.18 -20.09 13.88
CA ARG A 207 3.14 -20.28 14.91
C ARG A 207 3.17 -19.20 16.00
N ASN A 208 4.00 -18.19 15.86
CA ASN A 208 4.02 -17.08 16.84
C ASN A 208 2.84 -16.13 16.62
N ASP A 209 1.72 -16.44 17.25
CA ASP A 209 0.46 -15.68 17.07
C ASP A 209 0.13 -14.74 18.22
N GLN A 210 1.09 -14.41 19.09
CA GLN A 210 0.84 -13.57 20.27
C GLN A 210 0.12 -12.25 19.94
N ASN A 211 0.49 -11.61 18.81
CA ASN A 211 -0.10 -10.35 18.35
C ASN A 211 -0.65 -10.47 16.92
N PHE A 212 -0.94 -11.67 16.46
CA PHE A 212 -1.39 -11.93 15.10
C PHE A 212 -2.77 -12.58 15.10
N ILE A 213 -3.71 -11.96 14.39
CA ILE A 213 -5.07 -12.46 14.21
C ILE A 213 -5.16 -12.99 12.78
N GLU A 214 -5.14 -14.31 12.62
CA GLU A 214 -5.25 -14.94 11.31
C GLU A 214 -6.63 -14.67 10.69
N LEU A 215 -6.67 -14.27 9.43
CA LEU A 215 -7.88 -14.04 8.64
C LEU A 215 -8.03 -15.10 7.54
N ILE A 216 -6.93 -15.45 6.86
CA ILE A 216 -6.90 -16.37 5.72
C ILE A 216 -5.62 -17.21 5.81
N ARG A 217 -5.74 -18.45 5.34
CA ARG A 217 -4.63 -19.40 5.22
C ARG A 217 -4.64 -20.03 3.82
#